data_8eeebe1f0f4f39f0e39303761a3ae37a
#
_entry.id   8eeebe1f0f4f39f0e39303761a3ae37a
#
_cell.length_a   1.000
_cell.length_b   1.000
_cell.length_c   1.000
_cell.angle_alpha   90.00
_cell.angle_beta   90.00
_cell.angle_gamma   90.00
#
_symmetry.space_group_name_H-M   'P 1'
#
loop_
_entity.id
_entity.type
_entity.pdbx_description
1 polymer ?
#
loop_
_entity_poly.entity_id
_entity_poly.type
_entity_poly.pdbx_seq_one_letter_code
_entity_poly.pdbx_strand_id
1 'polypeptide(L)'
;MKIAHVVCTYPPYYGGMGNVVFQTVSELAKLGHYVEVFTPQFFDKNFVETELPTDKLTESIQNQKKVEDDLNVVAKRLKPVLHSGNAAYIPQVKKELANFDLVHLHYPFYGVANMIRKWKLRNPHIPLVITYHMDNRSPGWLGMYFKYYSNYWMPKILATADLLIGSSFDYIKNSNAADFFKKYPQKWRELPFGVDTERFKPRQKPEALFKKHDLDINIPTLLFVGGMDQAHYFKGIPVLLEAAKLIKKNNFNLQIVLVGEGELKEDFIMRTKILGLADRIKFVGAINDQELPYYYNMADLTILPSINQAEAFGMVLLESYASGVPVIASDLPGVRSVAQEAGIVFPVNDFQALTESIIGYFDEKTDRQFWSQKARQIALDKFSWATITAQLNEYYQQLVS
;
A
#
# COMPACT_ATOMS: atom_id res chain seq x y z
N MET A 1 -4.42 19.75 18.29
CA MET A 1 -4.56 20.48 17.00
C MET A 1 -5.79 20.02 16.26
N LYS A 2 -6.34 20.88 15.41
CA LYS A 2 -7.35 20.52 14.41
C LYS A 2 -6.66 20.27 13.06
N ILE A 3 -6.75 19.06 12.55
CA ILE A 3 -6.01 18.63 11.36
C ILE A 3 -7.00 18.22 10.27
N ALA A 4 -6.83 18.76 9.06
CA ALA A 4 -7.60 18.37 7.89
C ALA A 4 -6.77 17.46 6.99
N HIS A 5 -7.21 16.23 6.75
CA HIS A 5 -6.66 15.36 5.71
C HIS A 5 -7.50 15.44 4.45
N VAL A 6 -6.87 15.58 3.29
CA VAL A 6 -7.55 15.67 1.99
C VAL A 6 -7.02 14.55 1.11
N VAL A 7 -7.88 13.58 0.76
CA VAL A 7 -7.50 12.35 0.06
C VAL A 7 -8.51 11.95 -1.00
N CYS A 8 -8.05 11.33 -2.08
CA CYS A 8 -8.90 10.93 -3.20
C CYS A 8 -9.75 9.69 -2.92
N THR A 9 -9.32 8.81 -2.04
CA THR A 9 -10.05 7.59 -1.62
C THR A 9 -9.94 7.44 -0.11
N TYR A 10 -11.00 6.97 0.52
CA TYR A 10 -11.04 6.70 1.95
C TYR A 10 -12.04 5.57 2.21
N PRO A 11 -11.79 4.68 3.16
CA PRO A 11 -12.74 3.60 3.43
C PRO A 11 -14.20 4.10 3.66
N PRO A 12 -15.22 3.32 3.26
CA PRO A 12 -15.18 1.92 2.84
C PRO A 12 -14.71 1.67 1.41
N TYR A 13 -14.33 2.71 0.65
CA TYR A 13 -13.75 2.53 -0.67
C TYR A 13 -12.31 1.98 -0.54
N TYR A 14 -12.10 0.76 -1.03
CA TYR A 14 -10.82 0.07 -0.91
C TYR A 14 -9.74 0.69 -1.78
N GLY A 15 -8.59 0.98 -1.19
CA GLY A 15 -7.41 1.49 -1.89
C GLY A 15 -6.25 1.74 -0.92
N GLY A 16 -5.03 1.43 -1.36
CA GLY A 16 -3.84 1.54 -0.51
C GLY A 16 -3.67 2.90 0.15
N MET A 17 -3.87 3.98 -0.62
CA MET A 17 -3.77 5.36 -0.09
C MET A 17 -4.84 5.66 0.97
N GLY A 18 -6.09 5.25 0.72
CA GLY A 18 -7.18 5.45 1.66
C GLY A 18 -6.95 4.73 2.99
N ASN A 19 -6.46 3.49 2.92
CA ASN A 19 -6.14 2.71 4.11
C ASN A 19 -4.97 3.32 4.91
N VAL A 20 -3.94 3.82 4.24
CA VAL A 20 -2.84 4.55 4.89
C VAL A 20 -3.38 5.77 5.64
N VAL A 21 -4.27 6.56 5.00
CA VAL A 21 -4.86 7.73 5.64
C VAL A 21 -5.73 7.33 6.83
N PHE A 22 -6.56 6.30 6.69
CA PHE A 22 -7.41 5.81 7.77
C PHE A 22 -6.60 5.43 9.02
N GLN A 23 -5.54 4.65 8.86
CA GLN A 23 -4.66 4.28 9.96
C GLN A 23 -3.96 5.50 10.58
N THR A 24 -3.43 6.38 9.73
CA THR A 24 -2.75 7.61 10.18
C THR A 24 -3.68 8.50 11.01
N VAL A 25 -4.90 8.74 10.55
CA VAL A 25 -5.83 9.63 11.26
C VAL A 25 -6.36 8.99 12.55
N SER A 26 -6.54 7.66 12.55
CA SER A 26 -6.90 6.92 13.76
C SER A 26 -5.84 7.04 14.85
N GLU A 27 -4.57 6.91 14.50
CA GLU A 27 -3.48 7.07 15.46
C GLU A 27 -3.30 8.53 15.91
N LEU A 28 -3.46 9.52 15.01
CA LEU A 28 -3.44 10.94 15.38
C LEU A 28 -4.55 11.28 16.37
N ALA A 29 -5.74 10.70 16.19
CA ALA A 29 -6.85 10.88 17.11
C ALA A 29 -6.57 10.27 18.50
N LYS A 30 -5.90 9.10 18.57
CA LYS A 30 -5.42 8.52 19.84
C LYS A 30 -4.42 9.42 20.56
N LEU A 31 -3.65 10.23 19.81
CA LEU A 31 -2.76 11.25 20.37
C LEU A 31 -3.49 12.54 20.83
N GLY A 32 -4.82 12.55 20.76
CA GLY A 32 -5.66 13.66 21.22
C GLY A 32 -5.86 14.79 20.19
N HIS A 33 -5.58 14.55 18.92
CA HIS A 33 -5.89 15.51 17.86
C HIS A 33 -7.35 15.39 17.42
N TYR A 34 -7.94 16.50 17.00
CA TYR A 34 -9.21 16.51 16.27
C TYR A 34 -8.90 16.40 14.76
N VAL A 35 -9.39 15.35 14.13
CA VAL A 35 -9.04 15.06 12.74
C VAL A 35 -10.28 14.96 11.86
N GLU A 36 -10.30 15.71 10.76
CA GLU A 36 -11.31 15.57 9.71
C GLU A 36 -10.68 15.09 8.40
N VAL A 37 -11.34 14.14 7.75
CA VAL A 37 -10.94 13.63 6.44
C VAL A 37 -11.91 14.10 5.38
N PHE A 38 -11.42 14.83 4.39
CA PHE A 38 -12.17 15.29 3.23
C PHE A 38 -11.90 14.38 2.05
N THR A 39 -12.91 13.67 1.61
CA THR A 39 -12.82 12.70 0.50
C THR A 39 -14.03 12.82 -0.41
N PRO A 40 -13.94 12.47 -1.70
CA PRO A 40 -15.12 12.39 -2.55
C PRO A 40 -16.09 11.32 -2.07
N GLN A 41 -17.36 11.57 -2.24
CA GLN A 41 -18.38 10.54 -2.21
C GLN A 41 -18.34 9.81 -3.54
N PHE A 42 -17.94 8.56 -3.54
CA PHE A 42 -17.97 7.71 -4.72
C PHE A 42 -19.27 6.92 -4.76
N PHE A 43 -19.83 6.89 -5.96
CA PHE A 43 -20.91 5.98 -6.34
C PHE A 43 -20.30 4.96 -7.30
N ASP A 44 -20.86 3.76 -7.37
CA ASP A 44 -20.48 2.79 -8.39
C ASP A 44 -20.61 3.37 -9.80
N LYS A 45 -19.99 2.71 -10.79
CA LYS A 45 -19.96 3.12 -12.21
C LYS A 45 -21.33 3.48 -12.78
N ASN A 46 -22.42 3.02 -12.15
CA ASN A 46 -23.80 3.24 -12.56
C ASN A 46 -24.54 4.30 -11.73
N PHE A 47 -23.89 5.10 -10.87
CA PHE A 47 -24.54 6.07 -9.97
C PHE A 47 -25.58 5.46 -9.01
N VAL A 48 -25.60 4.15 -8.87
CA VAL A 48 -26.36 3.49 -7.84
C VAL A 48 -25.48 3.43 -6.60
N GLU A 49 -26.01 3.83 -5.45
CA GLU A 49 -25.42 3.39 -4.17
C GLU A 49 -25.32 1.88 -4.31
N THR A 50 -24.13 1.35 -4.59
CA THR A 50 -24.00 -0.07 -4.74
C THR A 50 -24.40 -0.68 -3.42
N GLU A 51 -25.48 -1.39 -3.43
CA GLU A 51 -25.64 -2.56 -2.61
C GLU A 51 -24.52 -3.54 -3.02
N LEU A 52 -23.28 -3.24 -2.56
CA LEU A 52 -22.28 -4.30 -2.41
C LEU A 52 -22.97 -5.40 -1.60
N PRO A 53 -22.63 -6.69 -1.77
CA PRO A 53 -23.29 -7.77 -1.04
C PRO A 53 -23.43 -7.35 0.42
N THR A 54 -24.66 -7.07 0.81
CA THR A 54 -25.04 -6.25 1.97
C THR A 54 -24.43 -6.73 3.28
N ASP A 55 -24.08 -8.00 3.37
CA ASP A 55 -23.70 -8.62 4.63
C ASP A 55 -22.24 -8.33 5.02
N LYS A 56 -21.28 -8.40 4.08
CA LYS A 56 -19.85 -8.21 4.36
C LYS A 56 -19.44 -6.73 4.37
N LEU A 57 -20.05 -5.92 3.51
CA LEU A 57 -19.79 -4.48 3.44
C LEU A 57 -20.41 -3.75 4.63
N THR A 58 -21.61 -4.17 5.05
CA THR A 58 -22.32 -3.60 6.19
C THR A 58 -21.50 -3.76 7.46
N GLU A 59 -20.91 -4.93 7.68
CA GLU A 59 -20.06 -5.18 8.85
C GLU A 59 -18.75 -4.36 8.81
N SER A 60 -18.09 -4.30 7.67
CA SER A 60 -16.87 -3.49 7.49
C SER A 60 -17.16 -1.98 7.66
N ILE A 61 -18.26 -1.47 7.09
CA ILE A 61 -18.69 -0.07 7.24
C ILE A 61 -19.07 0.23 8.70
N GLN A 62 -19.79 -0.68 9.36
CA GLN A 62 -20.19 -0.51 10.76
C GLN A 62 -18.99 -0.50 11.69
N ASN A 63 -18.05 -1.42 11.50
CA ASN A 63 -16.81 -1.46 12.29
C ASN A 63 -15.98 -0.20 12.09
N GLN A 64 -15.87 0.28 10.87
CA GLN A 64 -15.12 1.49 10.55
C GLN A 64 -15.81 2.74 11.12
N LYS A 65 -17.11 2.87 10.95
CA LYS A 65 -17.89 3.97 11.53
C LYS A 65 -17.77 3.97 13.05
N LYS A 66 -17.82 2.81 13.68
CA LYS A 66 -17.59 2.66 15.12
C LYS A 66 -16.19 3.16 15.52
N VAL A 67 -15.14 2.80 14.77
CA VAL A 67 -13.78 3.29 15.03
C VAL A 67 -13.69 4.80 14.82
N GLU A 68 -14.33 5.36 13.79
CA GLU A 68 -14.39 6.81 13.55
C GLU A 68 -15.11 7.52 14.73
N ASP A 69 -16.24 6.99 15.17
CA ASP A 69 -17.04 7.55 16.28
C ASP A 69 -16.29 7.43 17.64
N ASP A 70 -15.68 6.29 17.93
CA ASP A 70 -14.94 6.02 19.16
C ASP A 70 -13.67 6.90 19.28
N LEU A 71 -13.06 7.28 18.14
CA LEU A 71 -11.81 8.06 18.09
C LEU A 71 -12.02 9.54 17.75
N ASN A 72 -13.25 10.03 17.61
CA ASN A 72 -13.54 11.40 17.17
C ASN A 72 -12.91 11.77 15.81
N VAL A 73 -12.84 10.82 14.87
CA VAL A 73 -12.44 11.06 13.48
C VAL A 73 -13.68 11.34 12.65
N VAL A 74 -13.72 12.49 11.98
CA VAL A 74 -14.85 12.88 11.15
C VAL A 74 -14.53 12.70 9.67
N ALA A 75 -15.20 11.76 9.00
CA ALA A 75 -15.04 11.56 7.55
C ALA A 75 -16.13 12.34 6.78
N LYS A 76 -15.75 13.47 6.18
CA LYS A 76 -16.61 14.29 5.30
C LYS A 76 -16.52 13.81 3.85
N ARG A 77 -17.52 13.03 3.42
CA ARG A 77 -17.66 12.54 2.04
C ARG A 77 -18.42 13.59 1.22
N LEU A 78 -17.70 14.29 0.35
CA LEU A 78 -18.23 15.42 -0.42
C LEU A 78 -18.67 14.99 -1.81
N LYS A 79 -19.88 15.34 -2.21
CA LYS A 79 -20.40 15.07 -3.55
C LYS A 79 -19.52 15.78 -4.60
N PRO A 80 -18.86 15.06 -5.53
CA PRO A 80 -18.03 15.68 -6.55
C PRO A 80 -18.91 16.39 -7.59
N VAL A 81 -18.43 17.53 -8.06
CA VAL A 81 -19.02 18.24 -9.22
C VAL A 81 -18.69 17.52 -10.52
N LEU A 82 -17.45 17.00 -10.61
CA LEU A 82 -16.94 16.18 -11.71
C LEU A 82 -16.06 15.10 -11.14
N HIS A 83 -16.11 13.89 -11.69
CA HIS A 83 -15.22 12.79 -11.31
C HIS A 83 -14.90 11.89 -12.51
N SER A 84 -13.74 11.21 -12.44
CA SER A 84 -13.34 10.15 -13.38
C SER A 84 -12.33 9.24 -12.66
N GLY A 85 -12.69 7.96 -12.46
CA GLY A 85 -11.91 7.07 -11.59
C GLY A 85 -11.72 7.71 -10.21
N ASN A 86 -10.49 7.71 -9.71
CA ASN A 86 -10.14 8.34 -8.42
C ASN A 86 -9.92 9.86 -8.50
N ALA A 87 -10.06 10.47 -9.68
CA ALA A 87 -10.01 11.91 -9.83
C ALA A 87 -11.39 12.52 -9.52
N ALA A 88 -11.42 13.59 -8.74
CA ALA A 88 -12.67 14.28 -8.40
C ALA A 88 -12.45 15.78 -8.22
N TYR A 89 -13.49 16.58 -8.49
CA TYR A 89 -13.50 18.00 -8.18
C TYR A 89 -14.53 18.28 -7.07
N ILE A 90 -14.05 18.58 -5.87
CA ILE A 90 -14.85 18.85 -4.65
C ILE A 90 -14.57 20.26 -4.12
N PRO A 91 -15.04 21.33 -4.80
CA PRO A 91 -14.72 22.71 -4.42
C PRO A 91 -15.19 23.13 -3.02
N GLN A 92 -16.14 22.39 -2.45
CA GLN A 92 -16.69 22.62 -1.11
C GLN A 92 -15.61 22.60 -0.04
N VAL A 93 -14.57 21.77 -0.19
CA VAL A 93 -13.48 21.60 0.79
C VAL A 93 -12.80 22.93 1.13
N LYS A 94 -12.66 23.86 0.16
CA LYS A 94 -12.00 25.16 0.39
C LYS A 94 -12.62 26.01 1.50
N LYS A 95 -13.92 25.89 1.71
CA LYS A 95 -14.63 26.68 2.73
C LYS A 95 -14.35 26.16 4.13
N GLU A 96 -14.07 24.87 4.25
CA GLU A 96 -13.85 24.18 5.51
C GLU A 96 -12.42 24.35 6.03
N LEU A 97 -11.41 24.37 5.12
CA LEU A 97 -10.00 24.30 5.48
C LEU A 97 -9.48 25.47 6.31
N ALA A 98 -10.13 26.63 6.29
CA ALA A 98 -9.71 27.79 7.06
C ALA A 98 -9.90 27.61 8.59
N ASN A 99 -10.62 26.59 9.01
CA ASN A 99 -10.93 26.31 10.42
C ASN A 99 -9.93 25.32 11.06
N PHE A 100 -8.87 24.94 10.35
CA PHE A 100 -7.89 23.96 10.79
C PHE A 100 -6.54 24.62 11.09
N ASP A 101 -5.83 24.03 12.03
CA ASP A 101 -4.47 24.44 12.38
C ASP A 101 -3.46 23.98 11.32
N LEU A 102 -3.77 22.89 10.60
CA LEU A 102 -2.93 22.28 9.59
C LEU A 102 -3.77 21.53 8.54
N VAL A 103 -3.33 21.59 7.29
CA VAL A 103 -3.91 20.83 6.17
C VAL A 103 -2.88 19.83 5.64
N HIS A 104 -3.27 18.56 5.51
CA HIS A 104 -2.47 17.50 4.94
C HIS A 104 -3.12 16.96 3.66
N LEU A 105 -2.50 17.23 2.51
CA LEU A 105 -2.91 16.72 1.21
C LEU A 105 -2.19 15.42 0.88
N HIS A 106 -2.95 14.39 0.51
CA HIS A 106 -2.40 13.15 -0.03
C HIS A 106 -2.36 13.20 -1.56
N TYR A 107 -1.14 13.23 -2.11
CA TYR A 107 -0.90 13.35 -3.55
C TYR A 107 -0.54 11.97 -4.16
N PRO A 108 -1.08 11.61 -5.36
CA PRO A 108 -1.84 12.46 -6.27
C PRO A 108 -3.35 12.53 -5.96
N PHE A 109 -3.92 13.72 -6.12
CA PHE A 109 -5.35 13.91 -6.09
C PHE A 109 -5.78 14.89 -7.20
N TYR A 110 -6.03 14.34 -8.41
CA TYR A 110 -6.43 15.12 -9.57
C TYR A 110 -7.78 15.80 -9.35
N GLY A 111 -7.88 17.06 -9.79
CA GLY A 111 -9.03 17.93 -9.55
C GLY A 111 -8.96 18.72 -8.24
N VAL A 112 -8.29 18.21 -7.21
CA VAL A 112 -8.20 18.85 -5.89
C VAL A 112 -6.82 19.43 -5.61
N ALA A 113 -5.72 18.75 -5.93
CA ALA A 113 -4.39 19.19 -5.54
C ALA A 113 -4.04 20.62 -5.99
N ASN A 114 -4.34 20.98 -7.25
CA ASN A 114 -4.14 22.37 -7.73
C ASN A 114 -5.12 23.38 -7.10
N MET A 115 -6.27 22.93 -6.67
CA MET A 115 -7.23 23.75 -5.91
C MET A 115 -6.70 24.05 -4.51
N ILE A 116 -6.13 23.06 -3.81
CA ILE A 116 -5.48 23.24 -2.50
C ILE A 116 -4.27 24.18 -2.65
N ARG A 117 -3.46 24.03 -3.71
CA ARG A 117 -2.40 25.00 -4.02
C ARG A 117 -2.90 26.43 -4.08
N LYS A 118 -3.99 26.69 -4.83
CA LYS A 118 -4.60 28.04 -4.94
C LYS A 118 -5.15 28.52 -3.61
N TRP A 119 -5.69 27.63 -2.79
CA TRP A 119 -6.18 27.93 -1.45
C TRP A 119 -5.02 28.31 -0.52
N LYS A 120 -3.93 27.54 -0.51
CA LYS A 120 -2.72 27.82 0.29
C LYS A 120 -2.10 29.18 -0.03
N LEU A 121 -2.04 29.57 -1.30
CA LEU A 121 -1.55 30.90 -1.69
C LEU A 121 -2.37 32.06 -1.14
N ARG A 122 -3.64 31.82 -0.77
CA ARG A 122 -4.53 32.81 -0.15
C ARG A 122 -4.55 32.72 1.39
N ASN A 123 -4.07 31.59 1.92
CA ASN A 123 -4.01 31.31 3.36
C ASN A 123 -2.60 30.86 3.74
N PRO A 124 -1.57 31.73 3.55
CA PRO A 124 -0.16 31.34 3.73
C PRO A 124 0.18 30.97 5.17
N HIS A 125 -0.60 31.45 6.13
CA HIS A 125 -0.41 31.22 7.57
C HIS A 125 -0.82 29.81 8.03
N ILE A 126 -1.66 29.08 7.25
CA ILE A 126 -2.06 27.72 7.61
C ILE A 126 -1.07 26.74 6.96
N PRO A 127 -0.31 25.94 7.74
CA PRO A 127 0.64 24.97 7.22
C PRO A 127 -0.02 23.97 6.28
N LEU A 128 0.69 23.67 5.15
CA LEU A 128 0.32 22.64 4.19
C LEU A 128 1.38 21.55 4.15
N VAL A 129 1.01 20.35 4.55
CA VAL A 129 1.81 19.14 4.37
C VAL A 129 1.30 18.40 3.14
N ILE A 130 2.20 17.84 2.33
CA ILE A 130 1.83 16.98 1.21
C ILE A 130 2.59 15.66 1.32
N THR A 131 1.86 14.55 1.45
CA THR A 131 2.44 13.21 1.27
C THR A 131 2.37 12.81 -0.20
N TYR A 132 3.53 12.55 -0.79
CA TYR A 132 3.68 12.02 -2.15
C TYR A 132 3.65 10.49 -2.11
N HIS A 133 2.51 9.88 -2.47
CA HIS A 133 2.33 8.44 -2.36
C HIS A 133 2.93 7.69 -3.55
N MET A 134 2.66 8.14 -4.77
CA MET A 134 3.09 7.45 -5.99
C MET A 134 2.97 8.32 -7.23
N ASP A 135 3.60 7.88 -8.31
CA ASP A 135 3.37 8.35 -9.67
C ASP A 135 2.14 7.70 -10.28
N ASN A 136 1.38 8.46 -11.07
CA ASN A 136 0.40 7.85 -11.94
C ASN A 136 1.00 7.60 -13.32
N ARG A 137 0.85 6.37 -13.80
CA ARG A 137 1.32 5.91 -15.11
C ARG A 137 0.16 5.24 -15.84
N SER A 138 0.02 5.51 -17.13
CA SER A 138 -0.97 4.88 -17.99
C SER A 138 -0.44 4.88 -19.43
N PRO A 139 -0.82 3.91 -20.26
CA PRO A 139 -0.55 3.97 -21.70
C PRO A 139 -1.44 5.02 -22.39
N GLY A 140 -1.08 5.34 -23.64
CA GLY A 140 -1.89 6.18 -24.52
C GLY A 140 -2.01 7.65 -24.07
N TRP A 141 -3.12 8.30 -24.45
CA TRP A 141 -3.35 9.73 -24.23
C TRP A 141 -3.42 10.09 -22.73
N LEU A 142 -3.92 9.19 -21.92
CA LEU A 142 -3.98 9.39 -20.47
C LEU A 142 -2.57 9.45 -19.84
N GLY A 143 -1.64 8.65 -20.35
CA GLY A 143 -0.23 8.72 -19.94
C GLY A 143 0.43 10.04 -20.35
N MET A 144 0.10 10.57 -21.53
CA MET A 144 0.56 11.91 -21.95
C MET A 144 0.00 13.01 -21.04
N TYR A 145 -1.27 12.91 -20.65
CA TYR A 145 -1.87 13.84 -19.69
C TYR A 145 -1.16 13.78 -18.33
N PHE A 146 -0.88 12.58 -17.79
CA PHE A 146 -0.16 12.44 -16.53
C PHE A 146 1.26 13.00 -16.62
N LYS A 147 1.97 12.77 -17.73
CA LYS A 147 3.30 13.34 -17.97
C LYS A 147 3.26 14.87 -18.02
N TYR A 148 2.29 15.46 -18.75
CA TYR A 148 2.09 16.92 -18.76
C TYR A 148 1.79 17.45 -17.34
N TYR A 149 0.90 16.80 -16.62
CA TYR A 149 0.53 17.21 -15.26
C TYR A 149 1.72 17.14 -14.31
N SER A 150 2.51 16.08 -14.38
CA SER A 150 3.72 15.90 -13.56
C SER A 150 4.81 16.92 -13.89
N ASN A 151 4.96 17.32 -15.16
CA ASN A 151 5.99 18.28 -15.53
C ASN A 151 5.57 19.74 -15.26
N TYR A 152 4.29 20.06 -15.33
CA TYR A 152 3.83 21.46 -15.27
C TYR A 152 3.12 21.79 -13.94
N TRP A 153 2.16 20.98 -13.50
CA TRP A 153 1.36 21.29 -12.32
C TRP A 153 1.97 20.76 -11.02
N MET A 154 2.51 19.55 -11.03
CA MET A 154 3.07 18.93 -9.83
C MET A 154 4.16 19.81 -9.16
N PRO A 155 5.18 20.33 -9.87
CA PRO A 155 6.20 21.17 -9.24
C PRO A 155 5.61 22.43 -8.59
N LYS A 156 4.56 23.01 -9.20
CA LYS A 156 3.87 24.18 -8.67
C LYS A 156 3.06 23.84 -7.41
N ILE A 157 2.48 22.64 -7.36
CA ILE A 157 1.75 22.14 -6.19
C ILE A 157 2.73 21.87 -5.05
N LEU A 158 3.79 21.11 -5.31
CA LEU A 158 4.81 20.77 -4.30
C LEU A 158 5.50 22.02 -3.76
N ALA A 159 5.73 23.06 -4.58
CA ALA A 159 6.36 24.29 -4.16
C ALA A 159 5.57 25.03 -3.06
N THR A 160 4.26 24.88 -3.00
CA THR A 160 3.41 25.55 -2.00
C THR A 160 3.34 24.82 -0.65
N ALA A 161 3.81 23.57 -0.59
CA ALA A 161 3.89 22.85 0.67
C ALA A 161 4.95 23.46 1.60
N ASP A 162 4.62 23.52 2.88
CA ASP A 162 5.59 23.84 3.93
C ASP A 162 6.46 22.62 4.23
N LEU A 163 5.87 21.41 4.10
CA LEU A 163 6.52 20.12 4.28
C LEU A 163 6.05 19.12 3.21
N LEU A 164 7.00 18.37 2.68
CA LEU A 164 6.76 17.25 1.77
C LEU A 164 7.19 15.94 2.44
N ILE A 165 6.35 14.93 2.33
CA ILE A 165 6.61 13.60 2.87
C ILE A 165 6.68 12.60 1.72
N GLY A 166 7.73 11.77 1.72
CA GLY A 166 7.86 10.61 0.85
C GLY A 166 7.99 9.34 1.66
N SER A 167 7.36 8.26 1.22
CA SER A 167 7.45 6.96 1.92
C SER A 167 8.87 6.37 1.90
N SER A 168 9.67 6.77 0.90
CA SER A 168 11.08 6.41 0.77
C SER A 168 11.78 7.45 -0.11
N PHE A 169 12.95 7.93 0.30
CA PHE A 169 13.77 8.81 -0.55
C PHE A 169 14.30 8.08 -1.79
N ASP A 170 14.46 6.77 -1.70
CA ASP A 170 14.79 5.95 -2.87
C ASP A 170 13.70 6.02 -3.93
N TYR A 171 12.42 5.90 -3.53
CA TYR A 171 11.30 6.09 -4.45
C TYR A 171 11.26 7.52 -5.02
N ILE A 172 11.34 8.53 -4.16
CA ILE A 172 11.25 9.95 -4.59
C ILE A 172 12.33 10.31 -5.61
N LYS A 173 13.57 9.86 -5.40
CA LYS A 173 14.71 10.08 -6.31
C LYS A 173 14.53 9.43 -7.69
N ASN A 174 13.65 8.44 -7.80
CA ASN A 174 13.35 7.70 -9.04
C ASN A 174 11.94 7.97 -9.58
N SER A 175 11.20 8.90 -8.96
CA SER A 175 9.83 9.29 -9.32
C SER A 175 9.80 10.53 -10.21
N ASN A 176 8.60 10.93 -10.64
CA ASN A 176 8.39 12.19 -11.34
C ASN A 176 8.77 13.43 -10.49
N ALA A 177 8.86 13.29 -9.16
CA ALA A 177 9.27 14.35 -8.25
C ALA A 177 10.79 14.48 -8.07
N ALA A 178 11.60 13.65 -8.73
CA ALA A 178 13.07 13.59 -8.55
C ALA A 178 13.76 14.94 -8.75
N ASP A 179 13.46 15.67 -9.82
CA ASP A 179 14.05 16.98 -10.08
C ASP A 179 13.64 18.01 -9.03
N PHE A 180 12.41 17.95 -8.55
CA PHE A 180 11.93 18.81 -7.48
C PHE A 180 12.61 18.46 -6.15
N PHE A 181 12.78 17.19 -5.85
CA PHE A 181 13.53 16.72 -4.67
C PHE A 181 14.98 17.21 -4.71
N LYS A 182 15.67 17.05 -5.85
CA LYS A 182 17.05 17.50 -6.03
C LYS A 182 17.21 19.01 -5.81
N LYS A 183 16.19 19.79 -6.23
CA LYS A 183 16.21 21.26 -6.10
C LYS A 183 15.88 21.76 -4.70
N TYR A 184 15.01 21.06 -3.97
CA TYR A 184 14.49 21.47 -2.67
C TYR A 184 14.51 20.32 -1.63
N PRO A 185 15.68 19.68 -1.40
CA PRO A 185 15.77 18.50 -0.52
C PRO A 185 15.36 18.81 0.92
N GLN A 186 15.59 20.06 1.39
CA GLN A 186 15.24 20.50 2.74
C GLN A 186 13.74 20.51 3.04
N LYS A 187 12.89 20.56 2.01
CA LYS A 187 11.41 20.47 2.18
C LYS A 187 10.93 19.07 2.46
N TRP A 188 11.75 18.06 2.21
CA TRP A 188 11.34 16.67 2.27
C TRP A 188 11.71 16.01 3.60
N ARG A 189 10.81 15.16 4.05
CA ARG A 189 11.06 14.17 5.12
C ARG A 189 10.70 12.80 4.60
N GLU A 190 11.51 11.82 4.96
CA GLU A 190 11.18 10.42 4.74
C GLU A 190 10.32 9.94 5.90
N LEU A 191 9.18 9.37 5.56
CA LEU A 191 8.28 8.78 6.52
C LEU A 191 7.62 7.56 5.87
N PRO A 192 8.04 6.35 6.19
CA PRO A 192 7.46 5.14 5.63
C PRO A 192 5.98 5.00 6.02
N PHE A 193 5.28 4.09 5.35
CA PHE A 193 3.96 3.70 5.81
C PHE A 193 4.08 2.71 6.96
N GLY A 194 3.02 2.63 7.76
CA GLY A 194 2.97 1.75 8.91
C GLY A 194 2.21 0.45 8.63
N VAL A 195 2.26 -0.45 9.61
CA VAL A 195 1.48 -1.68 9.67
C VAL A 195 0.86 -1.84 11.06
N ASP A 196 -0.32 -2.45 11.11
CA ASP A 196 -0.96 -2.82 12.37
C ASP A 196 -0.29 -4.10 12.94
N THR A 197 0.64 -3.90 13.85
CA THR A 197 1.44 -4.97 14.47
C THR A 197 0.66 -5.81 15.48
N GLU A 198 -0.53 -5.39 15.91
CA GLU A 198 -1.41 -6.19 16.75
C GLU A 198 -2.28 -7.14 15.93
N ARG A 199 -2.74 -6.66 14.80
CA ARG A 199 -3.49 -7.45 13.83
C ARG A 199 -2.58 -8.46 13.12
N PHE A 200 -1.46 -8.01 12.56
CA PHE A 200 -0.42 -8.83 11.96
C PHE A 200 0.65 -9.13 13.00
N LYS A 201 0.69 -10.35 13.45
CA LYS A 201 1.68 -10.84 14.42
C LYS A 201 1.94 -12.33 14.25
N PRO A 202 3.09 -12.82 14.69
CA PRO A 202 3.40 -14.24 14.63
C PRO A 202 2.36 -15.07 15.37
N ARG A 203 1.90 -16.14 14.74
CA ARG A 203 0.98 -17.17 15.27
C ARG A 203 1.46 -18.54 14.83
N GLN A 204 0.93 -19.58 15.46
CA GLN A 204 1.12 -20.94 14.97
C GLN A 204 0.51 -21.09 13.56
N LYS A 205 1.14 -21.93 12.73
CA LYS A 205 0.62 -22.21 11.39
C LYS A 205 -0.83 -22.70 11.48
N PRO A 206 -1.77 -22.11 10.71
CA PRO A 206 -3.20 -22.39 10.85
C PRO A 206 -3.57 -23.69 10.10
N GLU A 207 -3.51 -24.86 10.78
CA GLU A 207 -3.80 -26.17 10.21
C GLU A 207 -5.13 -26.21 9.43
N ALA A 208 -6.17 -25.50 9.90
CA ALA A 208 -7.45 -25.42 9.24
C ALA A 208 -7.36 -24.83 7.82
N LEU A 209 -6.47 -23.85 7.59
CA LEU A 209 -6.26 -23.29 6.26
C LEU A 209 -5.49 -24.24 5.34
N PHE A 210 -4.51 -24.98 5.88
CA PHE A 210 -3.83 -26.02 5.09
C PHE A 210 -4.80 -27.07 4.63
N LYS A 211 -5.67 -27.57 5.51
CA LYS A 211 -6.75 -28.53 5.17
C LYS A 211 -7.76 -27.94 4.16
N LYS A 212 -8.20 -26.68 4.39
CA LYS A 212 -9.15 -25.99 3.50
C LYS A 212 -8.66 -25.92 2.06
N HIS A 213 -7.34 -25.73 1.87
CA HIS A 213 -6.74 -25.56 0.55
C HIS A 213 -6.03 -26.80 0.01
N ASP A 214 -6.15 -27.94 0.69
CA ASP A 214 -5.48 -29.19 0.31
C ASP A 214 -3.96 -28.97 0.14
N LEU A 215 -3.32 -28.47 1.20
CA LEU A 215 -1.90 -28.17 1.33
C LEU A 215 -1.27 -28.98 2.47
N ASP A 216 0.01 -29.30 2.36
CA ASP A 216 0.76 -29.98 3.40
C ASP A 216 1.51 -28.95 4.28
N ILE A 217 1.25 -28.96 5.58
CA ILE A 217 1.87 -28.05 6.55
C ILE A 217 3.39 -28.22 6.66
N ASN A 218 3.92 -29.39 6.27
CA ASN A 218 5.34 -29.72 6.31
C ASN A 218 6.11 -29.28 5.06
N ILE A 219 5.39 -28.89 3.99
CA ILE A 219 6.01 -28.38 2.77
C ILE A 219 6.21 -26.86 2.88
N PRO A 220 7.40 -26.33 2.58
CA PRO A 220 7.64 -24.89 2.52
C PRO A 220 6.58 -24.16 1.69
N THR A 221 6.02 -23.10 2.26
CA THR A 221 4.91 -22.35 1.65
C THR A 221 5.33 -20.92 1.32
N LEU A 222 5.23 -20.55 0.04
CA LEU A 222 5.34 -19.16 -0.41
C LEU A 222 3.96 -18.51 -0.45
N LEU A 223 3.89 -17.24 -0.07
CA LEU A 223 2.70 -16.42 -0.16
C LEU A 223 2.89 -15.27 -1.16
N PHE A 224 1.92 -15.08 -2.02
CA PHE A 224 1.72 -13.87 -2.81
C PHE A 224 0.37 -13.26 -2.44
N VAL A 225 0.36 -11.93 -2.22
CA VAL A 225 -0.88 -11.17 -1.94
C VAL A 225 -0.99 -9.99 -2.92
N GLY A 226 -2.07 -9.96 -3.70
CA GLY A 226 -2.29 -8.86 -4.63
C GLY A 226 -3.41 -9.06 -5.61
N GLY A 227 -3.92 -7.96 -6.20
CA GLY A 227 -4.91 -7.99 -7.27
C GLY A 227 -4.43 -8.75 -8.50
N MET A 228 -5.35 -9.40 -9.19
CA MET A 228 -5.13 -10.20 -10.40
C MET A 228 -5.90 -9.63 -11.60
N ASP A 229 -6.00 -8.30 -11.66
CA ASP A 229 -6.60 -7.57 -12.76
C ASP A 229 -5.52 -6.86 -13.61
N GLN A 230 -5.94 -6.26 -14.72
CA GLN A 230 -5.03 -5.57 -15.64
C GLN A 230 -4.31 -4.40 -14.98
N ALA A 231 -4.97 -3.69 -14.06
CA ALA A 231 -4.36 -2.57 -13.34
C ALA A 231 -3.25 -3.03 -12.38
N HIS A 232 -3.32 -4.27 -11.89
CA HIS A 232 -2.36 -4.90 -10.98
C HIS A 232 -1.42 -5.91 -11.66
N TYR A 233 -1.43 -5.99 -13.00
CA TYR A 233 -0.52 -6.87 -13.76
C TYR A 233 0.96 -6.63 -13.41
N PHE A 234 1.29 -5.41 -13.00
CA PHE A 234 2.63 -5.05 -12.56
C PHE A 234 3.13 -5.82 -11.34
N LYS A 235 2.26 -6.51 -10.60
CA LYS A 235 2.67 -7.33 -9.43
C LYS A 235 3.44 -8.60 -9.79
N GLY A 236 3.55 -8.92 -11.10
CA GLY A 236 4.53 -9.86 -11.62
C GLY A 236 4.24 -11.34 -11.39
N ILE A 237 2.97 -11.75 -11.26
CA ILE A 237 2.58 -13.17 -11.19
C ILE A 237 3.24 -14.00 -12.31
N PRO A 238 3.34 -13.53 -13.58
CA PRO A 238 4.05 -14.27 -14.61
C PRO A 238 5.50 -14.61 -14.28
N VAL A 239 6.23 -13.70 -13.60
CA VAL A 239 7.62 -13.94 -13.16
C VAL A 239 7.67 -15.03 -12.10
N LEU A 240 6.72 -15.01 -11.15
CA LEU A 240 6.60 -16.05 -10.12
C LEU A 240 6.29 -17.42 -10.73
N LEU A 241 5.43 -17.51 -11.74
CA LEU A 241 5.09 -18.77 -12.39
C LEU A 241 6.29 -19.38 -13.15
N GLU A 242 7.11 -18.56 -13.82
CA GLU A 242 8.34 -19.04 -14.46
C GLU A 242 9.38 -19.49 -13.42
N ALA A 243 9.53 -18.76 -12.30
CA ALA A 243 10.39 -19.19 -11.21
C ALA A 243 9.90 -20.52 -10.60
N ALA A 244 8.60 -20.68 -10.37
CA ALA A 244 8.01 -21.91 -9.86
C ALA A 244 8.26 -23.11 -10.77
N LYS A 245 8.24 -22.90 -12.11
CA LYS A 245 8.61 -23.93 -13.09
C LYS A 245 10.07 -24.38 -12.94
N LEU A 246 11.01 -23.44 -12.74
CA LEU A 246 12.42 -23.78 -12.51
C LEU A 246 12.61 -24.48 -11.16
N ILE A 247 11.92 -24.06 -10.11
CA ILE A 247 11.95 -24.71 -8.80
C ILE A 247 11.50 -26.17 -8.92
N LYS A 248 10.41 -26.44 -9.67
CA LYS A 248 9.94 -27.80 -9.93
C LYS A 248 10.96 -28.61 -10.72
N LYS A 249 11.60 -28.00 -11.74
CA LYS A 249 12.66 -28.65 -12.55
C LYS A 249 13.88 -29.03 -11.69
N ASN A 250 14.20 -28.23 -10.67
CA ASN A 250 15.28 -28.52 -9.72
C ASN A 250 14.85 -29.52 -8.62
N ASN A 251 13.70 -30.16 -8.76
CA ASN A 251 13.14 -31.12 -7.80
C ASN A 251 12.97 -30.55 -6.36
N PHE A 252 12.93 -29.23 -6.21
CA PHE A 252 12.70 -28.62 -4.92
C PHE A 252 11.20 -28.67 -4.58
N ASN A 253 10.86 -29.23 -3.41
CA ASN A 253 9.48 -29.38 -2.98
C ASN A 253 9.00 -28.09 -2.31
N LEU A 254 8.05 -27.39 -2.95
CA LEU A 254 7.54 -26.10 -2.55
C LEU A 254 6.09 -25.97 -2.97
N GLN A 255 5.27 -25.34 -2.16
CA GLN A 255 3.89 -24.94 -2.49
C GLN A 255 3.73 -23.42 -2.43
N ILE A 256 2.83 -22.90 -3.26
CA ILE A 256 2.63 -21.46 -3.44
C ILE A 256 1.14 -21.14 -3.25
N VAL A 257 0.83 -20.14 -2.43
CA VAL A 257 -0.51 -19.64 -2.21
C VAL A 257 -0.62 -18.23 -2.78
N LEU A 258 -1.56 -18.02 -3.71
CA LEU A 258 -1.87 -16.71 -4.28
C LEU A 258 -3.21 -16.23 -3.74
N VAL A 259 -3.14 -15.13 -2.99
CA VAL A 259 -4.31 -14.42 -2.44
C VAL A 259 -4.64 -13.22 -3.31
N GLY A 260 -5.86 -13.14 -3.79
CA GLY A 260 -6.37 -12.02 -4.58
C GLY A 260 -7.38 -12.44 -5.63
N GLU A 261 -8.03 -11.46 -6.22
CA GLU A 261 -9.01 -11.60 -7.29
C GLU A 261 -8.74 -10.60 -8.42
N GLY A 262 -9.36 -10.84 -9.56
CA GLY A 262 -9.31 -9.99 -10.75
C GLY A 262 -9.58 -10.77 -12.03
N GLU A 263 -9.86 -10.05 -13.11
CA GLU A 263 -10.25 -10.64 -14.40
C GLU A 263 -9.17 -11.53 -15.03
N LEU A 264 -7.90 -11.39 -14.64
CA LEU A 264 -6.78 -12.21 -15.15
C LEU A 264 -6.53 -13.49 -14.34
N LYS A 265 -7.28 -13.73 -13.27
CA LYS A 265 -7.08 -14.91 -12.41
C LYS A 265 -7.21 -16.21 -13.17
N GLU A 266 -8.25 -16.37 -14.01
CA GLU A 266 -8.46 -17.58 -14.81
C GLU A 266 -7.33 -17.79 -15.83
N ASP A 267 -6.78 -16.72 -16.42
CA ASP A 267 -5.63 -16.79 -17.31
C ASP A 267 -4.38 -17.28 -16.58
N PHE A 268 -4.14 -16.82 -15.36
CA PHE A 268 -3.04 -17.32 -14.51
C PHE A 268 -3.25 -18.78 -14.10
N ILE A 269 -4.47 -19.20 -13.77
CA ILE A 269 -4.79 -20.61 -13.49
C ILE A 269 -4.51 -21.48 -14.73
N MET A 270 -4.95 -21.03 -15.92
CA MET A 270 -4.68 -21.75 -17.17
C MET A 270 -3.17 -21.85 -17.44
N ARG A 271 -2.42 -20.76 -17.28
CA ARG A 271 -0.97 -20.76 -17.43
C ARG A 271 -0.30 -21.71 -16.43
N THR A 272 -0.75 -21.76 -15.20
CA THR A 272 -0.28 -22.69 -14.17
C THR A 272 -0.43 -24.16 -14.62
N LYS A 273 -1.58 -24.51 -15.21
CA LYS A 273 -1.83 -25.84 -15.76
C LYS A 273 -0.89 -26.16 -16.93
N ILE A 274 -0.72 -25.23 -17.88
CA ILE A 274 0.17 -25.39 -19.04
C ILE A 274 1.62 -25.62 -18.58
N LEU A 275 2.06 -24.93 -17.51
CA LEU A 275 3.40 -25.10 -16.93
C LEU A 275 3.54 -26.35 -16.07
N GLY A 276 2.46 -27.12 -15.89
CA GLY A 276 2.46 -28.34 -15.07
C GLY A 276 2.63 -28.07 -13.56
N LEU A 277 2.09 -26.96 -13.05
CA LEU A 277 2.28 -26.49 -11.67
C LEU A 277 0.99 -26.58 -10.83
N ALA A 278 -0.10 -27.15 -11.37
CA ALA A 278 -1.41 -27.17 -10.70
C ALA A 278 -1.40 -27.92 -9.36
N ASP A 279 -0.47 -28.83 -9.17
CA ASP A 279 -0.21 -29.59 -7.93
C ASP A 279 0.46 -28.75 -6.84
N ARG A 280 1.09 -27.64 -7.19
CA ARG A 280 1.93 -26.83 -6.29
C ARG A 280 1.39 -25.42 -6.01
N ILE A 281 0.47 -24.93 -6.83
CA ILE A 281 0.00 -23.55 -6.78
C ILE A 281 -1.50 -23.52 -6.50
N LYS A 282 -1.90 -22.80 -5.45
CA LYS A 282 -3.30 -22.63 -5.05
C LYS A 282 -3.69 -21.14 -5.16
N PHE A 283 -4.75 -20.89 -5.96
CA PHE A 283 -5.40 -19.58 -6.05
C PHE A 283 -6.59 -19.56 -5.10
N VAL A 284 -6.46 -18.87 -3.97
CA VAL A 284 -7.47 -18.91 -2.89
C VAL A 284 -8.54 -17.83 -3.03
N GLY A 285 -8.39 -16.92 -4.00
CA GLY A 285 -9.35 -15.86 -4.23
C GLY A 285 -9.21 -14.67 -3.28
N ALA A 286 -10.21 -13.79 -3.30
CA ALA A 286 -10.30 -12.70 -2.33
C ALA A 286 -10.61 -13.26 -0.94
N ILE A 287 -9.89 -12.77 0.03
CA ILE A 287 -10.11 -13.10 1.44
C ILE A 287 -10.49 -11.83 2.20
N ASN A 288 -11.21 -11.97 3.29
CA ASN A 288 -11.56 -10.84 4.13
C ASN A 288 -10.34 -10.35 4.94
N ASP A 289 -10.41 -9.11 5.35
CA ASP A 289 -9.35 -8.46 6.12
C ASP A 289 -9.03 -9.17 7.44
N GLN A 290 -10.01 -9.84 8.08
CA GLN A 290 -9.81 -10.54 9.34
C GLN A 290 -9.07 -11.86 9.15
N GLU A 291 -9.20 -12.51 7.99
CA GLU A 291 -8.52 -13.77 7.66
C GLU A 291 -7.09 -13.55 7.13
N LEU A 292 -6.80 -12.39 6.53
CA LEU A 292 -5.50 -12.10 5.89
C LEU A 292 -4.28 -12.38 6.79
N PRO A 293 -4.28 -12.02 8.10
CA PRO A 293 -3.15 -12.32 8.98
C PRO A 293 -2.85 -13.83 9.10
N TYR A 294 -3.85 -14.69 8.99
CA TYR A 294 -3.64 -16.14 9.05
C TYR A 294 -2.98 -16.69 7.78
N TYR A 295 -3.19 -16.05 6.61
CA TYR A 295 -2.48 -16.41 5.39
C TYR A 295 -1.00 -16.03 5.46
N TYR A 296 -0.65 -14.90 6.06
CA TYR A 296 0.76 -14.61 6.37
C TYR A 296 1.35 -15.67 7.31
N ASN A 297 0.62 -16.06 8.35
CA ASN A 297 1.12 -17.05 9.32
C ASN A 297 1.20 -18.50 8.78
N MET A 298 0.58 -18.82 7.63
CA MET A 298 0.80 -20.10 6.98
C MET A 298 2.06 -20.11 6.11
N ALA A 299 2.58 -18.94 5.73
CA ALA A 299 3.74 -18.81 4.86
C ALA A 299 5.07 -18.91 5.62
N ASP A 300 6.07 -19.47 4.96
CA ASP A 300 7.47 -19.42 5.38
C ASP A 300 8.20 -18.23 4.76
N LEU A 301 7.64 -17.68 3.64
CA LEU A 301 8.23 -16.60 2.87
C LEU A 301 7.16 -15.89 2.05
N THR A 302 7.17 -14.56 2.00
CA THR A 302 6.28 -13.76 1.13
C THR A 302 7.05 -13.25 -0.08
N ILE A 303 6.42 -13.31 -1.26
CA ILE A 303 7.03 -12.91 -2.53
C ILE A 303 6.31 -11.69 -3.10
N LEU A 304 7.08 -10.65 -3.47
CA LEU A 304 6.58 -9.48 -4.20
C LEU A 304 7.41 -9.28 -5.48
N PRO A 305 7.09 -9.98 -6.58
CA PRO A 305 7.87 -9.99 -7.81
C PRO A 305 7.44 -8.87 -8.78
N SER A 306 7.14 -7.69 -8.27
CA SER A 306 6.63 -6.56 -9.06
C SER A 306 7.60 -6.17 -10.17
N ILE A 307 7.06 -5.81 -11.35
CA ILE A 307 7.83 -5.62 -12.58
C ILE A 307 8.05 -4.16 -12.97
N ASN A 308 7.45 -3.23 -12.26
CA ASN A 308 7.66 -1.80 -12.52
C ASN A 308 7.30 -0.93 -11.29
N GLN A 309 7.59 0.37 -11.39
CA GLN A 309 7.44 1.35 -10.32
C GLN A 309 5.97 1.76 -10.02
N ALA A 310 4.95 1.07 -10.58
CA ALA A 310 3.58 1.19 -10.08
C ALA A 310 3.47 0.61 -8.66
N GLU A 311 4.36 -0.33 -8.30
CA GLU A 311 4.62 -0.70 -6.90
C GLU A 311 5.57 0.35 -6.28
N ALA A 312 5.01 1.26 -5.49
CA ALA A 312 5.78 2.37 -4.94
C ALA A 312 6.43 2.08 -3.57
N PHE A 313 5.91 1.08 -2.84
CA PHE A 313 6.38 0.81 -1.47
C PHE A 313 6.28 -0.67 -1.07
N GLY A 314 5.16 -1.34 -1.41
CA GLY A 314 4.96 -2.75 -1.06
C GLY A 314 4.41 -2.96 0.35
N MET A 315 3.20 -2.48 0.63
CA MET A 315 2.54 -2.64 1.94
C MET A 315 2.50 -4.10 2.42
N VAL A 316 2.35 -5.05 1.50
CA VAL A 316 2.35 -6.49 1.80
C VAL A 316 3.65 -6.98 2.45
N LEU A 317 4.78 -6.27 2.23
CA LEU A 317 6.05 -6.57 2.87
C LEU A 317 6.00 -6.25 4.37
N LEU A 318 5.34 -5.14 4.73
CA LEU A 318 5.17 -4.75 6.13
C LEU A 318 4.25 -5.72 6.88
N GLU A 319 3.16 -6.15 6.24
CA GLU A 319 2.22 -7.13 6.79
C GLU A 319 2.92 -8.48 7.02
N SER A 320 3.78 -8.87 6.08
CA SER A 320 4.64 -10.05 6.20
C SER A 320 5.61 -9.92 7.38
N TYR A 321 6.34 -8.81 7.46
CA TYR A 321 7.27 -8.55 8.55
C TYR A 321 6.59 -8.55 9.91
N ALA A 322 5.43 -7.88 10.02
CA ALA A 322 4.65 -7.85 11.24
C ALA A 322 4.20 -9.26 11.66
N SER A 323 3.94 -10.15 10.72
CA SER A 323 3.63 -11.56 10.95
C SER A 323 4.86 -12.43 11.23
N GLY A 324 6.07 -11.85 11.24
CA GLY A 324 7.32 -12.58 11.43
C GLY A 324 7.74 -13.40 10.21
N VAL A 325 7.27 -13.03 9.03
CA VAL A 325 7.57 -13.75 7.78
C VAL A 325 8.51 -12.91 6.92
N PRO A 326 9.72 -13.41 6.60
CA PRO A 326 10.65 -12.73 5.71
C PRO A 326 10.10 -12.61 4.28
N VAL A 327 10.74 -11.77 3.47
CA VAL A 327 10.26 -11.47 2.13
C VAL A 327 11.34 -11.65 1.06
N ILE A 328 10.92 -11.94 -0.17
CA ILE A 328 11.73 -11.74 -1.37
C ILE A 328 10.98 -10.77 -2.29
N ALA A 329 11.64 -9.70 -2.72
CA ALA A 329 11.01 -8.69 -3.55
C ALA A 329 11.93 -8.22 -4.68
N SER A 330 11.32 -7.68 -5.74
CA SER A 330 12.04 -7.11 -6.87
C SER A 330 12.84 -5.87 -6.49
N ASP A 331 13.98 -5.65 -7.14
CA ASP A 331 14.84 -4.47 -7.01
C ASP A 331 14.19 -3.23 -7.66
N LEU A 332 13.08 -2.79 -7.06
CA LEU A 332 12.36 -1.57 -7.47
C LEU A 332 12.56 -0.47 -6.43
N PRO A 333 12.74 0.80 -6.89
CA PRO A 333 12.77 1.93 -5.99
C PRO A 333 11.58 1.97 -5.04
N GLY A 334 11.84 2.18 -3.76
CA GLY A 334 10.82 2.14 -2.70
C GLY A 334 10.56 0.74 -2.16
N VAL A 335 10.35 -0.25 -3.00
CA VAL A 335 10.16 -1.67 -2.60
C VAL A 335 11.43 -2.22 -1.96
N ARG A 336 12.58 -2.04 -2.61
CA ARG A 336 13.88 -2.51 -2.10
C ARG A 336 14.26 -1.86 -0.76
N SER A 337 13.87 -0.61 -0.53
CA SER A 337 14.16 0.08 0.74
C SER A 337 13.46 -0.58 1.93
N VAL A 338 12.32 -1.23 1.70
CA VAL A 338 11.65 -2.06 2.69
C VAL A 338 12.24 -3.48 2.70
N ALA A 339 12.34 -4.11 1.53
CA ALA A 339 12.72 -5.52 1.42
C ALA A 339 14.13 -5.82 1.98
N GLN A 340 15.08 -4.90 1.85
CA GLN A 340 16.46 -5.06 2.36
C GLN A 340 16.56 -5.09 3.88
N GLU A 341 15.57 -4.60 4.61
CA GLU A 341 15.58 -4.57 6.08
C GLU A 341 15.59 -5.99 6.69
N ALA A 342 14.74 -6.89 6.20
CA ALA A 342 14.67 -8.27 6.68
C ALA A 342 14.24 -9.26 5.57
N GLY A 343 14.84 -9.15 4.40
CA GLY A 343 14.51 -9.99 3.26
C GLY A 343 15.59 -9.96 2.18
N ILE A 344 15.26 -10.51 1.03
CA ILE A 344 16.14 -10.64 -0.14
C ILE A 344 15.58 -9.81 -1.30
N VAL A 345 16.46 -9.16 -2.04
CA VAL A 345 16.11 -8.39 -3.24
C VAL A 345 16.70 -9.09 -4.46
N PHE A 346 15.89 -9.24 -5.52
CA PHE A 346 16.32 -9.84 -6.79
C PHE A 346 16.06 -8.88 -7.97
N PRO A 347 16.83 -8.99 -9.08
CA PRO A 347 16.68 -8.12 -10.24
C PRO A 347 15.27 -8.20 -10.85
N VAL A 348 14.73 -7.06 -11.28
CA VAL A 348 13.38 -6.97 -11.86
C VAL A 348 13.25 -7.86 -13.10
N ASN A 349 12.14 -8.61 -13.20
CA ASN A 349 11.87 -9.57 -14.29
C ASN A 349 12.82 -10.76 -14.39
N ASP A 350 13.70 -10.97 -13.45
CA ASP A 350 14.65 -12.08 -13.44
C ASP A 350 14.11 -13.27 -12.63
N PHE A 351 13.39 -14.17 -13.32
CA PHE A 351 12.83 -15.35 -12.68
C PHE A 351 13.92 -16.40 -12.32
N GLN A 352 15.12 -16.33 -12.89
CA GLN A 352 16.25 -17.19 -12.52
C GLN A 352 16.82 -16.74 -11.18
N ALA A 353 17.12 -15.46 -11.04
CA ALA A 353 17.56 -14.89 -9.76
C ALA A 353 16.50 -15.05 -8.65
N LEU A 354 15.19 -14.93 -8.98
CA LEU A 354 14.11 -15.23 -8.04
C LEU A 354 14.15 -16.70 -7.61
N THR A 355 14.35 -17.64 -8.54
CA THR A 355 14.47 -19.07 -8.23
C THR A 355 15.63 -19.34 -7.29
N GLU A 356 16.82 -18.80 -7.59
CA GLU A 356 18.03 -18.95 -6.77
C GLU A 356 17.83 -18.36 -5.37
N SER A 357 17.20 -17.19 -5.29
CA SER A 357 16.88 -16.53 -4.01
C SER A 357 15.93 -17.38 -3.15
N ILE A 358 14.89 -17.99 -3.77
CA ILE A 358 13.94 -18.86 -3.05
C ILE A 358 14.64 -20.12 -2.57
N ILE A 359 15.37 -20.84 -3.43
CA ILE A 359 16.07 -22.07 -3.06
C ILE A 359 17.13 -21.78 -1.99
N GLY A 360 17.90 -20.68 -2.16
CA GLY A 360 18.91 -20.27 -1.19
C GLY A 360 18.35 -19.92 0.19
N TYR A 361 17.14 -19.31 0.23
CA TYR A 361 16.48 -19.04 1.52
C TYR A 361 16.12 -20.33 2.27
N PHE A 362 15.78 -21.40 1.56
CA PHE A 362 15.45 -22.69 2.17
C PHE A 362 16.66 -23.63 2.32
N ASP A 363 17.87 -23.21 1.97
CA ASP A 363 19.09 -23.97 2.25
C ASP A 363 19.23 -24.20 3.76
N GLU A 364 19.77 -25.39 4.15
CA GLU A 364 19.95 -25.76 5.55
C GLU A 364 20.89 -24.82 6.33
N LYS A 365 21.75 -24.08 5.62
CA LYS A 365 22.67 -23.09 6.20
C LYS A 365 21.99 -21.77 6.54
N THR A 366 20.79 -21.55 6.05
CA THR A 366 20.05 -20.30 6.31
C THR A 366 19.35 -20.35 7.66
N ASP A 367 19.72 -19.46 8.56
CA ASP A 367 19.03 -19.31 9.85
C ASP A 367 17.67 -18.58 9.64
N ARG A 368 16.66 -19.39 9.31
CA ARG A 368 15.29 -18.89 9.08
C ARG A 368 14.65 -18.33 10.32
N GLN A 369 15.03 -18.82 11.50
CA GLN A 369 14.52 -18.28 12.77
C GLN A 369 15.05 -16.87 13.00
N PHE A 370 16.33 -16.62 12.74
CA PHE A 370 16.91 -15.28 12.79
C PHE A 370 16.18 -14.33 11.83
N TRP A 371 15.92 -14.73 10.58
CA TRP A 371 15.20 -13.91 9.61
C TRP A 371 13.77 -13.60 10.05
N SER A 372 13.06 -14.57 10.63
CA SER A 372 11.70 -14.40 11.16
C SER A 372 11.66 -13.40 12.33
N GLN A 373 12.57 -13.55 13.28
CA GLN A 373 12.70 -12.62 14.41
C GLN A 373 13.08 -11.22 13.97
N LYS A 374 14.03 -11.11 13.03
CA LYS A 374 14.44 -9.83 12.46
C LYS A 374 13.29 -9.13 11.75
N ALA A 375 12.50 -9.85 10.93
CA ALA A 375 11.32 -9.31 10.26
C ALA A 375 10.33 -8.72 11.27
N ARG A 376 9.98 -9.46 12.31
CA ARG A 376 9.08 -8.98 13.37
C ARG A 376 9.63 -7.75 14.09
N GLN A 377 10.91 -7.77 14.46
CA GLN A 377 11.53 -6.66 15.17
C GLN A 377 11.54 -5.37 14.35
N ILE A 378 11.89 -5.47 13.07
CA ILE A 378 11.85 -4.33 12.12
C ILE A 378 10.44 -3.75 11.98
N ALA A 379 9.41 -4.60 11.91
CA ALA A 379 8.03 -4.13 11.87
C ALA A 379 7.63 -3.35 13.14
N LEU A 380 8.05 -3.80 14.31
CA LEU A 380 7.77 -3.14 15.59
C LEU A 380 8.50 -1.81 15.72
N ASP A 381 9.81 -1.79 15.41
CA ASP A 381 10.67 -0.64 15.67
C ASP A 381 10.48 0.48 14.65
N LYS A 382 10.32 0.12 13.36
CA LYS A 382 10.36 1.08 12.26
C LYS A 382 9.00 1.31 11.61
N PHE A 383 8.13 0.29 11.59
CA PHE A 383 6.93 0.32 10.74
C PHE A 383 5.62 0.18 11.51
N SER A 384 5.60 0.22 12.85
CA SER A 384 4.33 0.28 13.56
C SER A 384 3.63 1.61 13.30
N TRP A 385 2.30 1.61 13.14
CA TRP A 385 1.56 2.86 12.97
C TRP A 385 1.78 3.84 14.11
N ALA A 386 1.97 3.34 15.34
CA ALA A 386 2.30 4.18 16.49
C ALA A 386 3.62 4.93 16.31
N THR A 387 4.69 4.23 15.88
CA THR A 387 6.01 4.82 15.60
C THR A 387 5.93 5.87 14.47
N ILE A 388 5.29 5.49 13.36
CA ILE A 388 5.14 6.37 12.19
C ILE A 388 4.35 7.63 12.53
N THR A 389 3.25 7.48 13.26
CA THR A 389 2.38 8.61 13.58
C THR A 389 2.98 9.51 14.65
N ALA A 390 3.75 8.97 15.60
CA ALA A 390 4.51 9.77 16.56
C ALA A 390 5.50 10.70 15.82
N GLN A 391 6.25 10.17 14.85
CA GLN A 391 7.15 10.98 14.03
C GLN A 391 6.41 12.01 13.17
N LEU A 392 5.27 11.65 12.58
CA LEU A 392 4.43 12.59 11.82
C LEU A 392 3.93 13.72 12.73
N ASN A 393 3.52 13.39 13.95
CA ASN A 393 3.07 14.37 14.94
C ASN A 393 4.16 15.38 15.31
N GLU A 394 5.41 14.92 15.47
CA GLU A 394 6.56 15.82 15.68
C GLU A 394 6.71 16.81 14.51
N TYR A 395 6.58 16.34 13.26
CA TYR A 395 6.64 17.22 12.11
C TYR A 395 5.49 18.25 12.10
N TYR A 396 4.29 17.86 12.49
CA TYR A 396 3.17 18.80 12.60
C TYR A 396 3.38 19.84 13.67
N GLN A 397 3.87 19.43 14.85
CA GLN A 397 4.15 20.36 15.95
C GLN A 397 5.21 21.41 15.55
N GLN A 398 6.24 21.03 14.81
CA GLN A 398 7.26 21.96 14.30
C GLN A 398 6.72 22.98 13.29
N LEU A 399 5.62 22.69 12.62
CA LEU A 399 4.98 23.60 11.64
C LEU A 399 3.97 24.56 12.26
N VAL A 400 3.36 24.18 13.38
CA VAL A 400 2.29 24.94 14.04
C VAL A 400 2.83 25.79 15.20
N SER A 401 4.04 25.44 15.70
CA SER A 401 4.78 26.27 16.69
C SER A 401 5.29 27.55 16.04
#